data_fa3bdbd12bdfa3d921f8768d39a56a1e
#
_entry.id   fa3bdbd12bdfa3d921f8768d39a56a1e
#
_cell.length_a   1.000
_cell.length_b   1.000
_cell.length_c   1.000
_cell.angle_alpha   90.00
_cell.angle_beta   90.00
_cell.angle_gamma   90.00
#
_symmetry.space_group_name_H-M   'P 1'
#
loop_
_entity.id
_entity.type
_entity.pdbx_description
1 polymer ?
#
loop_
_entity_poly.entity_id
_entity_poly.type
_entity_poly.pdbx_seq_one_letter_code
_entity_poly.pdbx_strand_id
1 'polypeptide(L)'
;KSSNKANIKNIPDNNGRRRDYMAQSRVRIVDVADALGLSTATVSNVIHGKTRKISDETVKRVQQELEKTGYIPNMAGILLARNNSRIIGVVVNDHPKYEGRVLEDGFVMSSLNALSHEVNKKGYFLMVKTTTDINEVIVFASMWNMDGLILMGFCEENYERLRNQMRISFVVYDGYFDKCSKFVNLVIDHYDGGYKAGEYFKKLGHKKALCISDNYICMDKERIDGFCKAFEPGETVIWQIPNTKKGRVQFYKDKFLEL
;
A
#
# COMPACT_ATOMS: atom_id res chain seq x y z
N LYS A 1 -9.49 -0.22 35.27
CA LYS A 1 -8.62 -1.23 34.65
C LYS A 1 -7.46 -0.47 34.02
N SER A 2 -6.30 -0.59 34.63
CA SER A 2 -5.11 0.20 34.35
C SER A 2 -4.48 -0.21 33.02
N SER A 3 -4.29 0.76 32.13
CA SER A 3 -3.51 0.60 30.92
C SER A 3 -2.01 0.65 31.27
N ASN A 4 -1.32 -0.47 31.07
CA ASN A 4 0.15 -0.54 31.11
C ASN A 4 0.72 0.27 29.94
N LYS A 5 1.08 1.53 30.18
CA LYS A 5 2.01 2.27 29.33
C LYS A 5 3.41 1.75 29.65
N ALA A 6 3.95 0.91 28.75
CA ALA A 6 5.34 0.50 28.82
C ALA A 6 6.23 1.76 28.73
N ASN A 7 6.97 2.01 29.79
CA ASN A 7 7.83 3.18 29.95
C ASN A 7 9.19 2.84 29.30
N ILE A 8 9.38 3.18 28.02
CA ILE A 8 10.58 2.90 27.22
C ILE A 8 11.82 3.68 27.74
N LYS A 9 11.68 4.48 28.81
CA LYS A 9 12.72 5.39 29.29
C LYS A 9 13.85 4.76 30.10
N ASN A 10 13.85 3.47 30.41
CA ASN A 10 14.83 2.86 31.33
C ASN A 10 15.27 1.46 30.94
N ILE A 11 15.96 1.31 29.79
CA ILE A 11 16.70 0.07 29.50
C ILE A 11 18.17 0.29 29.86
N PRO A 12 18.72 -0.36 30.92
CA PRO A 12 20.13 -0.28 31.26
C PRO A 12 20.98 -1.00 30.19
N ASP A 13 22.20 -0.51 29.95
CA ASP A 13 23.17 -1.22 29.12
C ASP A 13 23.71 -2.46 29.88
N ASN A 14 24.48 -3.30 29.17
CA ASN A 14 25.09 -4.52 29.73
C ASN A 14 26.04 -4.28 30.90
N ASN A 15 26.34 -3.02 31.26
CA ASN A 15 27.19 -2.60 32.39
C ASN A 15 26.40 -1.87 33.50
N GLY A 16 25.06 -1.90 33.44
CA GLY A 16 24.19 -1.28 34.47
C GLY A 16 24.21 0.25 34.47
N ARG A 17 24.83 0.91 33.48
CA ARG A 17 24.82 2.38 33.37
C ARG A 17 23.53 2.82 32.68
N ARG A 18 22.82 3.73 33.31
CA ARG A 18 21.67 4.43 32.68
C ARG A 18 22.24 5.23 31.50
N ARG A 19 21.97 4.81 30.29
CA ARG A 19 22.10 5.69 29.13
C ARG A 19 20.97 6.71 29.22
N ASP A 20 21.29 7.93 29.65
CA ASP A 20 20.45 9.07 29.33
C ASP A 20 20.45 9.19 27.80
N TYR A 21 19.48 8.58 27.15
CA TYR A 21 19.09 8.99 25.82
C TYR A 21 18.51 10.41 25.99
N MET A 22 19.39 11.38 26.18
CA MET A 22 19.08 12.76 25.84
C MET A 22 18.59 12.66 24.40
N ALA A 23 17.29 12.82 24.21
CA ALA A 23 16.74 13.07 22.89
C ALA A 23 17.53 14.29 22.39
N GLN A 24 18.55 14.06 21.57
CA GLN A 24 19.23 15.14 20.85
C GLN A 24 18.09 15.86 20.16
N SER A 25 17.77 17.05 20.63
CA SER A 25 16.68 17.86 20.10
C SER A 25 17.01 18.05 18.62
N ARG A 26 16.11 17.53 17.76
CA ARG A 26 16.29 17.62 16.31
C ARG A 26 16.60 19.07 15.95
N VAL A 27 17.72 19.30 15.26
CA VAL A 27 18.09 20.64 14.78
C VAL A 27 16.95 21.20 13.95
N ARG A 28 16.47 22.38 14.29
CA ARG A 28 15.38 23.07 13.59
C ARG A 28 15.94 24.11 12.65
N ILE A 29 15.17 24.51 11.65
CA ILE A 29 15.56 25.55 10.70
C ILE A 29 15.89 26.88 11.39
N VAL A 30 15.24 27.17 12.51
CA VAL A 30 15.51 28.38 13.32
C VAL A 30 16.90 28.31 13.92
N ASP A 31 17.33 27.15 14.40
CA ASP A 31 18.65 26.99 15.04
C ASP A 31 19.78 27.24 14.00
N VAL A 32 19.60 26.82 12.75
CA VAL A 32 20.53 27.11 11.63
C VAL A 32 20.48 28.58 11.24
N ALA A 33 19.33 29.20 11.21
CA ALA A 33 19.16 30.60 10.88
C ALA A 33 19.82 31.49 11.93
N ASP A 34 19.62 31.21 13.21
CA ASP A 34 20.21 31.94 14.33
C ASP A 34 21.74 31.81 14.33
N ALA A 35 22.29 30.61 14.10
CA ALA A 35 23.74 30.37 14.01
C ALA A 35 24.42 31.19 12.90
N LEU A 36 23.70 31.51 11.82
CA LEU A 36 24.22 32.26 10.67
C LEU A 36 23.85 33.73 10.66
N GLY A 37 23.01 34.19 11.60
CA GLY A 37 22.47 35.56 11.61
C GLY A 37 21.55 35.84 10.41
N LEU A 38 20.81 34.81 9.92
CA LEU A 38 19.93 34.90 8.77
C LEU A 38 18.46 34.68 9.17
N SER A 39 17.55 35.10 8.29
CA SER A 39 16.15 34.76 8.48
C SER A 39 15.90 33.28 8.14
N THR A 40 14.92 32.65 8.82
CA THR A 40 14.48 31.29 8.51
C THR A 40 13.99 31.18 7.06
N ALA A 41 13.43 32.25 6.48
CA ALA A 41 13.01 32.32 5.09
C ALA A 41 14.21 32.21 4.13
N THR A 42 15.35 32.86 4.45
CA THR A 42 16.58 32.77 3.65
C THR A 42 17.14 31.35 3.68
N VAL A 43 17.25 30.74 4.85
CA VAL A 43 17.70 29.34 4.99
C VAL A 43 16.76 28.39 4.25
N SER A 44 15.44 28.54 4.39
CA SER A 44 14.43 27.76 3.67
C SER A 44 14.57 27.90 2.14
N ASN A 45 14.81 29.10 1.63
CA ASN A 45 15.01 29.32 0.21
C ASN A 45 16.23 28.60 -0.33
N VAL A 46 17.33 28.57 0.43
CA VAL A 46 18.55 27.81 0.07
C VAL A 46 18.26 26.31 0.05
N ILE A 47 17.63 25.77 1.10
CA ILE A 47 17.23 24.36 1.19
C ILE A 47 16.39 23.94 -0.03
N HIS A 48 15.54 24.83 -0.51
CA HIS A 48 14.63 24.57 -1.62
C HIS A 48 15.12 25.01 -2.99
N GLY A 49 16.39 25.42 -3.12
CA GLY A 49 17.00 25.84 -4.38
C GLY A 49 16.46 27.16 -4.94
N LYS A 50 15.74 27.95 -4.14
CA LYS A 50 15.23 29.29 -4.52
C LYS A 50 16.29 30.37 -4.29
N THR A 51 17.46 30.22 -4.92
CA THR A 51 18.65 31.02 -4.61
C THR A 51 18.82 32.28 -5.47
N ARG A 52 17.93 32.52 -6.45
CA ARG A 52 18.08 33.63 -7.44
C ARG A 52 18.30 35.03 -6.84
N LYS A 53 17.86 35.26 -5.59
CA LYS A 53 18.01 36.54 -4.89
C LYS A 53 18.94 36.43 -3.69
N ILE A 54 19.76 35.40 -3.59
CA ILE A 54 20.66 35.10 -2.48
C ILE A 54 22.08 35.03 -3.06
N SER A 55 23.06 35.68 -2.42
CA SER A 55 24.43 35.61 -2.87
C SER A 55 25.02 34.21 -2.76
N ASP A 56 25.93 33.85 -3.68
CA ASP A 56 26.59 32.53 -3.69
C ASP A 56 27.34 32.26 -2.38
N GLU A 57 27.91 33.30 -1.78
CA GLU A 57 28.55 33.20 -0.47
C GLU A 57 27.57 32.79 0.63
N THR A 58 26.38 33.40 0.65
CA THR A 58 25.32 33.05 1.61
C THR A 58 24.82 31.63 1.39
N VAL A 59 24.66 31.21 0.12
CA VAL A 59 24.29 29.85 -0.20
C VAL A 59 25.28 28.84 0.34
N LYS A 60 26.57 29.07 0.11
CA LYS A 60 27.66 28.20 0.61
C LYS A 60 27.69 28.15 2.16
N ARG A 61 27.55 29.27 2.83
CA ARG A 61 27.50 29.33 4.30
C ARG A 61 26.34 28.52 4.86
N VAL A 62 25.16 28.64 4.27
CA VAL A 62 23.98 27.86 4.68
C VAL A 62 24.21 26.38 4.44
N GLN A 63 24.73 25.95 3.27
CA GLN A 63 25.00 24.54 2.97
C GLN A 63 26.00 23.94 3.96
N GLN A 64 27.09 24.64 4.26
CA GLN A 64 28.09 24.18 5.25
C GLN A 64 27.50 24.03 6.65
N GLU A 65 26.64 24.95 7.09
CA GLU A 65 26.04 24.86 8.42
C GLU A 65 24.97 23.73 8.49
N LEU A 66 24.23 23.50 7.40
CA LEU A 66 23.31 22.36 7.29
C LEU A 66 24.05 21.01 7.40
N GLU A 67 25.18 20.88 6.70
CA GLU A 67 26.04 19.69 6.77
C GLU A 67 26.62 19.48 8.17
N LYS A 68 27.22 20.55 8.74
CA LYS A 68 27.84 20.54 10.08
C LYS A 68 26.85 20.18 11.19
N THR A 69 25.63 20.68 11.10
CA THR A 69 24.58 20.44 12.12
C THR A 69 23.81 19.16 11.89
N GLY A 70 24.00 18.48 10.73
CA GLY A 70 23.21 17.32 10.34
C GLY A 70 21.72 17.64 10.20
N TYR A 71 21.39 18.86 9.78
CA TYR A 71 20.00 19.27 9.62
C TYR A 71 19.27 18.43 8.57
N ILE A 72 18.19 17.79 8.98
CA ILE A 72 17.29 17.07 8.06
C ILE A 72 15.96 17.83 7.98
N PRO A 73 15.54 18.26 6.78
CA PRO A 73 14.27 18.95 6.59
C PRO A 73 13.09 18.17 7.21
N ASN A 74 12.20 18.90 7.90
CA ASN A 74 11.00 18.29 8.45
C ASN A 74 9.94 18.20 7.34
N MET A 75 9.54 16.97 6.98
CA MET A 75 8.52 16.74 5.96
C MET A 75 7.20 17.47 6.29
N ALA A 76 6.78 17.52 7.55
CA ALA A 76 5.59 18.26 7.94
C ALA A 76 5.65 19.77 7.57
N GLY A 77 6.83 20.39 7.72
CA GLY A 77 7.05 21.79 7.29
C GLY A 77 7.00 21.94 5.77
N ILE A 78 7.53 20.96 5.04
CA ILE A 78 7.50 20.95 3.57
C ILE A 78 6.05 20.77 3.06
N LEU A 79 5.29 19.89 3.67
CA LEU A 79 3.87 19.64 3.35
C LEU A 79 3.03 20.91 3.52
N LEU A 80 3.21 21.60 4.65
CA LEU A 80 2.50 22.86 4.93
C LEU A 80 2.86 23.96 3.93
N ALA A 81 4.12 24.03 3.47
CA ALA A 81 4.60 25.08 2.59
C ALA A 81 4.25 24.87 1.10
N ARG A 82 4.07 23.62 0.65
CA ARG A 82 3.97 23.28 -0.78
C ARG A 82 2.61 22.70 -1.21
N ASN A 83 1.76 22.35 -0.28
CA ASN A 83 0.48 21.65 -0.53
C ASN A 83 0.64 20.39 -1.43
N ASN A 84 1.82 19.77 -1.38
CA ASN A 84 2.19 18.57 -2.14
C ASN A 84 3.00 17.67 -1.20
N SER A 85 2.42 16.54 -0.81
CA SER A 85 3.01 15.64 0.18
C SER A 85 4.10 14.74 -0.37
N ARG A 86 4.10 14.53 -1.69
CA ARG A 86 4.86 13.47 -2.34
C ARG A 86 4.57 12.09 -1.74
N ILE A 87 3.36 11.88 -1.24
CA ILE A 87 2.92 10.61 -0.70
C ILE A 87 1.90 10.00 -1.67
N ILE A 88 2.18 8.77 -2.09
CA ILE A 88 1.21 7.90 -2.75
C ILE A 88 0.75 6.89 -1.71
N GLY A 89 -0.54 6.89 -1.41
CA GLY A 89 -1.16 5.89 -0.55
C GLY A 89 -1.44 4.60 -1.31
N VAL A 90 -1.25 3.47 -0.66
CA VAL A 90 -1.76 2.18 -1.14
C VAL A 90 -2.64 1.59 -0.05
N VAL A 91 -3.88 1.32 -0.38
CA VAL A 91 -4.80 0.63 0.54
C VAL A 91 -5.08 -0.76 -0.02
N VAL A 92 -4.74 -1.76 0.77
CA VAL A 92 -4.97 -3.16 0.45
C VAL A 92 -6.19 -3.66 1.21
N ASN A 93 -7.13 -4.28 0.51
CA ASN A 93 -8.29 -4.91 1.12
C ASN A 93 -7.87 -6.13 1.95
N ASP A 94 -7.99 -6.03 3.27
CA ASP A 94 -7.67 -7.13 4.20
C ASP A 94 -8.86 -8.10 4.31
N HIS A 95 -9.22 -8.71 3.16
CA HIS A 95 -10.33 -9.65 3.08
C HIS A 95 -10.19 -10.76 4.12
N PRO A 96 -11.29 -11.23 4.75
CA PRO A 96 -11.26 -12.26 5.81
C PRO A 96 -10.47 -13.54 5.47
N LYS A 97 -10.33 -13.88 4.19
CA LYS A 97 -9.52 -15.02 3.74
C LYS A 97 -8.04 -14.96 4.12
N TYR A 98 -7.53 -13.76 4.36
CA TYR A 98 -6.14 -13.52 4.75
C TYR A 98 -5.91 -13.59 6.26
N GLU A 99 -7.00 -13.61 7.05
CA GLU A 99 -6.93 -13.67 8.54
C GLU A 99 -6.02 -12.57 9.14
N GLY A 100 -6.08 -11.34 8.59
CA GLY A 100 -5.25 -10.19 9.00
C GLY A 100 -3.81 -10.24 8.50
N ARG A 101 -3.48 -11.10 7.55
CA ARG A 101 -2.12 -11.30 7.01
C ARG A 101 -2.04 -11.06 5.50
N VAL A 102 -2.84 -10.14 4.98
CA VAL A 102 -2.88 -9.84 3.54
C VAL A 102 -1.51 -9.45 2.98
N LEU A 103 -0.64 -8.85 3.77
CA LEU A 103 0.71 -8.47 3.33
C LEU A 103 1.67 -9.67 3.20
N GLU A 104 1.30 -10.87 3.67
CA GLU A 104 2.04 -12.11 3.44
C GLU A 104 1.66 -12.78 2.10
N ASP A 105 0.60 -12.30 1.44
CA ASP A 105 0.21 -12.81 0.12
C ASP A 105 1.27 -12.47 -0.94
N GLY A 106 1.69 -13.45 -1.71
CA GLY A 106 2.77 -13.32 -2.68
C GLY A 106 2.50 -12.31 -3.79
N PHE A 107 1.24 -12.20 -4.24
CA PHE A 107 0.83 -11.21 -5.25
C PHE A 107 0.86 -9.80 -4.67
N VAL A 108 0.28 -9.61 -3.48
CA VAL A 108 0.26 -8.32 -2.78
C VAL A 108 1.67 -7.85 -2.48
N MET A 109 2.51 -8.72 -1.92
CA MET A 109 3.91 -8.40 -1.58
C MET A 109 4.72 -8.01 -2.81
N SER A 110 4.62 -8.78 -3.90
CA SER A 110 5.33 -8.49 -5.15
C SER A 110 4.87 -7.16 -5.76
N SER A 111 3.58 -6.90 -5.73
CA SER A 111 2.99 -5.65 -6.22
C SER A 111 3.45 -4.44 -5.41
N LEU A 112 3.44 -4.53 -4.08
CA LEU A 112 3.93 -3.46 -3.20
C LEU A 112 5.42 -3.19 -3.40
N ASN A 113 6.22 -4.24 -3.60
CA ASN A 113 7.65 -4.09 -3.90
C ASN A 113 7.87 -3.33 -5.22
N ALA A 114 7.18 -3.71 -6.28
CA ALA A 114 7.26 -3.03 -7.58
C ALA A 114 6.80 -1.56 -7.47
N LEU A 115 5.66 -1.32 -6.83
CA LEU A 115 5.13 0.03 -6.61
C LEU A 115 6.11 0.89 -5.80
N SER A 116 6.67 0.35 -4.71
CA SER A 116 7.65 1.07 -3.89
C SER A 116 8.85 1.52 -4.71
N HIS A 117 9.36 0.64 -5.56
CA HIS A 117 10.50 0.95 -6.42
C HIS A 117 10.18 2.06 -7.43
N GLU A 118 9.06 1.97 -8.15
CA GLU A 118 8.67 2.96 -9.16
C GLU A 118 8.28 4.31 -8.55
N VAL A 119 7.60 4.30 -7.42
CA VAL A 119 7.21 5.51 -6.68
C VAL A 119 8.45 6.26 -6.18
N ASN A 120 9.43 5.52 -5.62
CA ASN A 120 10.70 6.09 -5.15
C ASN A 120 11.53 6.70 -6.29
N LYS A 121 11.61 6.07 -7.46
CA LYS A 121 12.29 6.64 -8.64
C LYS A 121 11.73 8.01 -9.05
N LYS A 122 10.45 8.24 -8.80
CA LYS A 122 9.78 9.52 -9.08
C LYS A 122 9.89 10.53 -7.92
N GLY A 123 10.59 10.18 -6.84
CA GLY A 123 10.76 11.04 -5.66
C GLY A 123 9.52 11.13 -4.77
N TYR A 124 8.64 10.11 -4.83
CA TYR A 124 7.50 9.97 -3.93
C TYR A 124 7.77 8.94 -2.85
N PHE A 125 7.00 9.00 -1.78
CA PHE A 125 6.97 8.02 -0.70
C PHE A 125 5.74 7.15 -0.82
N LEU A 126 5.89 5.85 -0.56
CA LEU A 126 4.77 4.92 -0.51
C LEU A 126 4.30 4.79 0.93
N MET A 127 3.01 4.97 1.16
CA MET A 127 2.38 4.75 2.47
C MET A 127 1.31 3.67 2.34
N VAL A 128 1.45 2.57 3.08
CA VAL A 128 0.58 1.39 2.97
C VAL A 128 -0.36 1.32 4.16
N LYS A 129 -1.63 1.02 3.90
CA LYS A 129 -2.67 0.71 4.89
C LYS A 129 -3.41 -0.56 4.47
N THR A 130 -3.72 -1.42 5.42
CA THR A 130 -4.62 -2.55 5.24
C THR A 130 -5.95 -2.28 5.94
N THR A 131 -7.06 -2.49 5.28
CA THR A 131 -8.41 -2.35 5.86
C THR A 131 -9.47 -2.91 4.92
N THR A 132 -10.61 -3.30 5.48
CA THR A 132 -11.84 -3.58 4.72
C THR A 132 -12.82 -2.42 4.79
N ASP A 133 -12.59 -1.42 5.65
CA ASP A 133 -13.52 -0.30 5.89
C ASP A 133 -13.21 0.89 4.98
N ILE A 134 -14.16 1.21 4.13
CA ILE A 134 -14.11 2.35 3.21
C ILE A 134 -14.02 3.71 3.94
N ASN A 135 -14.59 3.83 5.14
CA ASN A 135 -14.46 5.08 5.90
C ASN A 135 -13.01 5.29 6.34
N GLU A 136 -12.32 4.22 6.72
CA GLU A 136 -10.89 4.30 7.05
C GLU A 136 -10.04 4.68 5.83
N VAL A 137 -10.41 4.27 4.62
CA VAL A 137 -9.74 4.69 3.37
C VAL A 137 -9.86 6.20 3.20
N ILE A 138 -11.07 6.75 3.35
CA ILE A 138 -11.34 8.18 3.19
C ILE A 138 -10.56 9.00 4.23
N VAL A 139 -10.58 8.58 5.49
CA VAL A 139 -9.84 9.23 6.58
C VAL A 139 -8.34 9.18 6.31
N PHE A 140 -7.80 8.03 5.94
CA PHE A 140 -6.39 7.83 5.62
C PHE A 140 -5.93 8.78 4.52
N ALA A 141 -6.66 8.82 3.41
CA ALA A 141 -6.34 9.67 2.26
C ALA A 141 -6.35 11.17 2.62
N SER A 142 -7.37 11.59 3.39
CA SER A 142 -7.56 12.99 3.77
C SER A 142 -6.56 13.46 4.82
N MET A 143 -6.25 12.61 5.80
CA MET A 143 -5.38 12.95 6.95
C MET A 143 -3.95 13.27 6.51
N TRP A 144 -3.44 12.59 5.50
CA TRP A 144 -2.05 12.70 5.05
C TRP A 144 -1.86 13.63 3.84
N ASN A 145 -2.93 14.29 3.35
CA ASN A 145 -2.89 15.14 2.15
C ASN A 145 -2.12 14.49 1.00
N MET A 146 -2.47 13.25 0.71
CA MET A 146 -1.78 12.43 -0.30
C MET A 146 -1.99 12.99 -1.71
N ASP A 147 -1.00 12.84 -2.58
CA ASP A 147 -1.07 13.26 -3.98
C ASP A 147 -1.86 12.27 -4.85
N GLY A 148 -1.96 11.03 -4.42
CA GLY A 148 -2.74 9.98 -5.08
C GLY A 148 -2.91 8.74 -4.22
N LEU A 149 -3.85 7.89 -4.64
CA LEU A 149 -4.17 6.65 -3.93
C LEU A 149 -4.26 5.48 -4.92
N ILE A 150 -3.78 4.32 -4.49
CA ILE A 150 -3.95 3.05 -5.18
C ILE A 150 -4.79 2.15 -4.27
N LEU A 151 -5.88 1.60 -4.82
CA LEU A 151 -6.79 0.70 -4.12
C LEU A 151 -6.59 -0.71 -4.68
N MET A 152 -6.27 -1.68 -3.82
CA MET A 152 -6.01 -3.07 -4.21
C MET A 152 -7.07 -4.00 -3.66
N GLY A 153 -7.69 -4.80 -4.54
CA GLY A 153 -8.58 -5.89 -4.17
C GLY A 153 -9.94 -5.49 -3.60
N PHE A 154 -10.42 -4.28 -3.87
CA PHE A 154 -11.76 -3.83 -3.50
C PHE A 154 -12.78 -4.17 -4.59
N CYS A 155 -14.08 -4.23 -4.24
CA CYS A 155 -15.18 -4.45 -5.16
C CYS A 155 -15.85 -3.15 -5.60
N GLU A 156 -16.63 -3.21 -6.69
CA GLU A 156 -17.23 -2.07 -7.39
C GLU A 156 -18.07 -1.14 -6.51
N GLU A 157 -18.90 -1.69 -5.64
CA GLU A 157 -19.80 -0.94 -4.75
C GLU A 157 -19.10 0.11 -3.87
N ASN A 158 -17.81 -0.09 -3.63
CA ASN A 158 -17.00 0.79 -2.79
C ASN A 158 -16.48 2.01 -3.56
N TYR A 159 -16.30 1.91 -4.87
CA TYR A 159 -15.60 2.94 -5.65
C TYR A 159 -16.45 4.19 -5.92
N GLU A 160 -17.75 4.04 -6.15
CA GLU A 160 -18.65 5.20 -6.32
C GLU A 160 -18.68 6.06 -5.06
N ARG A 161 -18.76 5.42 -3.90
CA ARG A 161 -18.72 6.11 -2.63
C ARG A 161 -17.40 6.84 -2.42
N LEU A 162 -16.27 6.19 -2.68
CA LEU A 162 -14.95 6.79 -2.57
C LEU A 162 -14.82 7.99 -3.51
N ARG A 163 -15.26 7.88 -4.75
CA ARG A 163 -15.21 8.95 -5.73
C ARG A 163 -15.98 10.18 -5.30
N ASN A 164 -17.16 9.98 -4.70
CA ASN A 164 -18.02 11.08 -4.27
C ASN A 164 -17.50 11.80 -3.03
N GLN A 165 -16.71 11.14 -2.21
CA GLN A 165 -16.24 11.63 -0.91
C GLN A 165 -14.76 12.04 -0.89
N MET A 166 -13.94 11.51 -1.79
CA MET A 166 -12.53 11.86 -1.87
C MET A 166 -12.26 12.96 -2.91
N ARG A 167 -11.34 13.88 -2.57
CA ARG A 167 -10.87 14.93 -3.47
C ARG A 167 -9.61 14.58 -4.23
N ILE A 168 -8.93 13.48 -3.83
CA ILE A 168 -7.71 13.01 -4.48
C ILE A 168 -8.03 11.99 -5.56
N SER A 169 -7.19 11.96 -6.60
CA SER A 169 -7.28 10.94 -7.64
C SER A 169 -6.87 9.57 -7.12
N PHE A 170 -7.55 8.53 -7.56
CA PHE A 170 -7.16 7.16 -7.25
C PHE A 170 -7.21 6.26 -8.47
N VAL A 171 -6.41 5.19 -8.41
CA VAL A 171 -6.36 4.10 -9.37
C VAL A 171 -6.74 2.82 -8.64
N VAL A 172 -7.53 1.98 -9.29
CA VAL A 172 -7.83 0.64 -8.80
C VAL A 172 -6.83 -0.34 -9.41
N TYR A 173 -6.30 -1.22 -8.58
CA TYR A 173 -5.41 -2.29 -9.00
C TYR A 173 -5.96 -3.63 -8.53
N ASP A 174 -6.10 -4.55 -9.47
CA ASP A 174 -6.71 -5.86 -9.25
C ASP A 174 -8.11 -5.75 -8.62
N GLY A 175 -8.92 -4.84 -9.13
CA GLY A 175 -10.31 -4.66 -8.75
C GLY A 175 -11.26 -5.20 -9.81
N TYR A 176 -12.49 -5.49 -9.44
CA TYR A 176 -13.52 -5.97 -10.35
C TYR A 176 -14.58 -4.92 -10.62
N PHE A 177 -14.96 -4.76 -11.90
CA PHE A 177 -16.04 -3.90 -12.38
C PHE A 177 -16.86 -4.64 -13.42
N ASP A 178 -18.15 -4.72 -13.18
CA ASP A 178 -19.09 -5.37 -14.12
C ASP A 178 -19.50 -4.45 -15.29
N LYS A 179 -19.30 -3.13 -15.13
CA LYS A 179 -19.69 -2.12 -16.14
C LYS A 179 -18.58 -1.14 -16.40
N CYS A 180 -18.58 -0.57 -17.61
CA CYS A 180 -17.67 0.50 -17.98
C CYS A 180 -17.78 1.67 -16.99
N SER A 181 -16.82 1.78 -16.09
CA SER A 181 -16.78 2.80 -15.05
C SER A 181 -15.86 3.95 -15.46
N LYS A 182 -16.03 5.11 -14.82
CA LYS A 182 -15.14 6.26 -15.00
C LYS A 182 -13.85 6.16 -14.18
N PHE A 183 -13.45 4.95 -13.80
CA PHE A 183 -12.26 4.68 -12.99
C PHE A 183 -11.17 4.05 -13.86
N VAL A 184 -9.93 4.29 -13.49
CA VAL A 184 -8.80 3.55 -14.02
C VAL A 184 -8.65 2.28 -13.19
N ASN A 185 -8.87 1.13 -13.81
CA ASN A 185 -8.63 -0.18 -13.24
C ASN A 185 -7.50 -0.87 -14.00
N LEU A 186 -6.44 -1.21 -13.31
CA LEU A 186 -5.35 -2.01 -13.84
C LEU A 186 -5.57 -3.46 -13.40
N VAL A 187 -5.94 -4.31 -14.33
CA VAL A 187 -6.32 -5.71 -14.08
C VAL A 187 -5.80 -6.59 -15.22
N ILE A 188 -5.57 -7.84 -14.94
CA ILE A 188 -5.30 -8.86 -15.97
C ILE A 188 -6.62 -9.41 -16.52
N ASP A 189 -6.58 -10.00 -17.73
CA ASP A 189 -7.72 -10.70 -18.31
C ASP A 189 -7.91 -12.05 -17.60
N HIS A 190 -8.81 -12.07 -16.62
CA HIS A 190 -9.07 -13.25 -15.79
C HIS A 190 -9.74 -14.37 -16.58
N TYR A 191 -10.66 -14.02 -17.49
CA TYR A 191 -11.33 -14.99 -18.34
C TYR A 191 -10.34 -15.68 -19.28
N ASP A 192 -9.52 -14.91 -19.99
CA ASP A 192 -8.50 -15.44 -20.91
C ASP A 192 -7.46 -16.29 -20.15
N GLY A 193 -7.06 -15.86 -18.95
CA GLY A 193 -6.19 -16.67 -18.09
C GLY A 193 -6.77 -18.03 -17.75
N GLY A 194 -8.04 -18.06 -17.35
CA GLY A 194 -8.79 -19.30 -17.11
C GLY A 194 -8.94 -20.13 -18.37
N TYR A 195 -9.29 -19.50 -19.48
CA TYR A 195 -9.46 -20.14 -20.78
C TYR A 195 -8.18 -20.88 -21.23
N LYS A 196 -7.03 -20.21 -21.19
CA LYS A 196 -5.73 -20.80 -21.51
C LYS A 196 -5.38 -21.99 -20.61
N ALA A 197 -5.72 -21.93 -19.33
CA ALA A 197 -5.55 -23.07 -18.43
C ALA A 197 -6.43 -24.26 -18.82
N GLY A 198 -7.69 -24.01 -19.16
CA GLY A 198 -8.62 -25.04 -19.64
C GLY A 198 -8.16 -25.70 -20.95
N GLU A 199 -7.70 -24.91 -21.92
CA GLU A 199 -7.11 -25.43 -23.16
C GLU A 199 -5.88 -26.31 -22.89
N TYR A 200 -5.04 -25.90 -21.94
CA TYR A 200 -3.85 -26.67 -21.57
C TYR A 200 -4.24 -28.03 -20.98
N PHE A 201 -5.20 -28.10 -20.07
CA PHE A 201 -5.73 -29.35 -19.51
C PHE A 201 -6.32 -30.25 -20.58
N LYS A 202 -7.09 -29.67 -21.50
CA LYS A 202 -7.67 -30.40 -22.65
C LYS A 202 -6.58 -30.98 -23.57
N LYS A 203 -5.53 -30.17 -23.86
CA LYS A 203 -4.37 -30.60 -24.67
C LYS A 203 -3.62 -31.75 -24.03
N LEU A 204 -3.52 -31.80 -22.71
CA LEU A 204 -2.90 -32.91 -21.97
C LEU A 204 -3.80 -34.18 -21.92
N GLY A 205 -5.00 -34.11 -22.45
CA GLY A 205 -5.93 -35.25 -22.53
C GLY A 205 -6.73 -35.51 -21.27
N HIS A 206 -6.74 -34.59 -20.30
CA HIS A 206 -7.60 -34.70 -19.12
C HIS A 206 -9.09 -34.73 -19.52
N LYS A 207 -9.87 -35.54 -18.81
CA LYS A 207 -11.33 -35.66 -19.03
C LYS A 207 -12.13 -35.07 -17.86
N LYS A 208 -11.50 -34.96 -16.71
CA LYS A 208 -12.06 -34.35 -15.49
C LYS A 208 -11.09 -33.36 -14.89
N ALA A 209 -11.61 -32.29 -14.37
CA ALA A 209 -10.85 -31.25 -13.66
C ALA A 209 -11.60 -30.79 -12.41
N LEU A 210 -10.86 -30.31 -11.43
CA LEU A 210 -11.41 -29.71 -10.22
C LEU A 210 -10.93 -28.26 -10.13
N CYS A 211 -11.88 -27.32 -10.14
CA CYS A 211 -11.64 -25.93 -9.82
C CYS A 211 -11.94 -25.68 -8.34
N ILE A 212 -11.01 -25.07 -7.63
CA ILE A 212 -11.15 -24.76 -6.21
C ILE A 212 -11.08 -23.24 -6.03
N SER A 213 -12.10 -22.65 -5.41
CA SER A 213 -12.13 -21.22 -5.09
C SER A 213 -12.83 -20.98 -3.76
N ASP A 214 -12.51 -19.88 -3.09
CA ASP A 214 -13.22 -19.43 -1.89
C ASP A 214 -14.56 -18.75 -2.21
N ASN A 215 -14.77 -18.38 -3.47
CA ASN A 215 -16.02 -17.79 -3.95
C ASN A 215 -16.24 -18.10 -5.45
N TYR A 216 -17.43 -17.75 -5.96
CA TYR A 216 -17.76 -17.84 -7.38
C TYR A 216 -18.40 -16.52 -7.84
N ILE A 217 -17.67 -15.41 -7.60
CA ILE A 217 -18.06 -14.07 -8.01
C ILE A 217 -16.86 -13.34 -8.60
N CYS A 218 -17.09 -12.20 -9.23
CA CYS A 218 -16.06 -11.30 -9.72
C CYS A 218 -14.96 -12.02 -10.55
N MET A 219 -13.71 -11.75 -10.24
CA MET A 219 -12.54 -12.29 -10.95
C MET A 219 -12.44 -13.82 -10.88
N ASP A 220 -12.82 -14.42 -9.75
CA ASP A 220 -12.74 -15.88 -9.59
C ASP A 220 -13.79 -16.58 -10.47
N LYS A 221 -14.98 -15.98 -10.62
CA LYS A 221 -15.99 -16.45 -11.56
C LYS A 221 -15.47 -16.40 -12.99
N GLU A 222 -14.88 -15.30 -13.43
CA GLU A 222 -14.32 -15.17 -14.78
C GLU A 222 -13.25 -16.23 -15.06
N ARG A 223 -12.35 -16.49 -14.12
CA ARG A 223 -11.33 -17.53 -14.25
C ARG A 223 -11.93 -18.92 -14.42
N ILE A 224 -12.93 -19.25 -13.60
CA ILE A 224 -13.59 -20.56 -13.65
C ILE A 224 -14.41 -20.68 -14.92
N ASP A 225 -15.19 -19.67 -15.31
CA ASP A 225 -15.99 -19.68 -16.54
C ASP A 225 -15.10 -19.84 -17.78
N GLY A 226 -13.98 -19.11 -17.85
CA GLY A 226 -13.01 -19.27 -18.92
C GLY A 226 -12.43 -20.67 -18.99
N PHE A 227 -12.03 -21.24 -17.85
CA PHE A 227 -11.54 -22.61 -17.76
C PHE A 227 -12.58 -23.62 -18.24
N CYS A 228 -13.80 -23.57 -17.70
CA CYS A 228 -14.89 -24.49 -18.08
C CYS A 228 -15.15 -24.43 -19.58
N LYS A 229 -15.22 -23.22 -20.14
CA LYS A 229 -15.48 -23.02 -21.57
C LYS A 229 -14.43 -23.68 -22.46
N ALA A 230 -13.17 -23.51 -22.15
CA ALA A 230 -12.08 -24.09 -22.93
C ALA A 230 -11.94 -25.60 -22.72
N PHE A 231 -12.25 -26.09 -21.53
CA PHE A 231 -12.12 -27.51 -21.18
C PHE A 231 -13.24 -28.40 -21.78
N GLU A 232 -14.36 -27.82 -22.26
CA GLU A 232 -15.39 -28.58 -22.94
C GLU A 232 -14.82 -29.53 -24.04
N PRO A 233 -15.26 -30.80 -24.17
CA PRO A 233 -16.35 -31.46 -23.45
C PRO A 233 -15.93 -32.16 -22.15
N GLY A 234 -14.79 -31.82 -21.55
CA GLY A 234 -14.35 -32.34 -20.25
C GLY A 234 -15.31 -31.95 -19.12
N GLU A 235 -15.36 -32.75 -18.08
CA GLU A 235 -16.14 -32.51 -16.87
C GLU A 235 -15.37 -31.64 -15.90
N THR A 236 -15.98 -30.52 -15.46
CA THR A 236 -15.38 -29.65 -14.42
C THR A 236 -16.22 -29.71 -13.15
N VAL A 237 -15.61 -30.08 -12.05
CA VAL A 237 -16.18 -29.96 -10.70
C VAL A 237 -15.70 -28.66 -10.06
N ILE A 238 -16.58 -27.93 -9.40
CA ILE A 238 -16.23 -26.68 -8.72
C ILE A 238 -16.44 -26.89 -7.22
N TRP A 239 -15.36 -26.68 -6.46
CA TRP A 239 -15.42 -26.68 -5.00
C TRP A 239 -15.29 -25.26 -4.49
N GLN A 240 -16.34 -24.81 -3.79
CA GLN A 240 -16.28 -23.57 -3.03
C GLN A 240 -15.83 -23.88 -1.61
N ILE A 241 -14.64 -23.39 -1.24
CA ILE A 241 -14.00 -23.66 0.05
C ILE A 241 -14.22 -22.52 1.05
N PRO A 242 -14.22 -22.80 2.38
CA PRO A 242 -14.34 -21.76 3.40
C PRO A 242 -13.20 -20.76 3.37
N ASN A 243 -13.48 -19.51 3.77
CA ASN A 243 -12.50 -18.42 3.83
C ASN A 243 -11.43 -18.60 4.93
N THR A 244 -11.72 -19.34 6.00
CA THR A 244 -10.78 -19.52 7.10
C THR A 244 -9.91 -20.76 6.93
N LYS A 245 -8.66 -20.71 7.41
CA LYS A 245 -7.74 -21.85 7.39
C LYS A 245 -8.33 -23.08 8.08
N LYS A 246 -8.94 -22.90 9.26
CA LYS A 246 -9.57 -24.01 10.00
C LYS A 246 -10.72 -24.61 9.22
N GLY A 247 -11.56 -23.78 8.60
CA GLY A 247 -12.67 -24.25 7.75
C GLY A 247 -12.18 -25.03 6.55
N ARG A 248 -11.13 -24.55 5.86
CA ARG A 248 -10.52 -25.26 4.72
C ARG A 248 -9.99 -26.64 5.11
N VAL A 249 -9.28 -26.74 6.24
CA VAL A 249 -8.76 -28.02 6.73
C VAL A 249 -9.90 -29.01 6.98
N GLN A 250 -10.98 -28.57 7.61
CA GLN A 250 -12.14 -29.42 7.86
C GLN A 250 -12.84 -29.81 6.55
N PHE A 251 -13.09 -28.85 5.65
CA PHE A 251 -13.70 -29.08 4.36
C PHE A 251 -12.96 -30.16 3.55
N TYR A 252 -11.62 -30.08 3.48
CA TYR A 252 -10.84 -31.09 2.76
C TYR A 252 -10.90 -32.46 3.43
N LYS A 253 -10.87 -32.54 4.77
CA LYS A 253 -11.04 -33.83 5.47
C LYS A 253 -12.37 -34.47 5.11
N ASP A 254 -13.45 -33.70 5.11
CA ASP A 254 -14.79 -34.23 4.82
C ASP A 254 -14.88 -34.66 3.36
N LYS A 255 -14.37 -33.85 2.41
CA LYS A 255 -14.41 -34.16 0.98
C LYS A 255 -13.53 -35.35 0.57
N PHE A 256 -12.37 -35.54 1.19
CA PHE A 256 -11.51 -36.71 0.92
C PHE A 256 -12.06 -38.02 1.51
N LEU A 257 -13.00 -37.96 2.42
CA LEU A 257 -13.72 -39.14 2.91
C LEU A 257 -14.89 -39.55 1.99
N GLU A 258 -15.33 -38.65 1.10
CA GLU A 258 -16.39 -38.93 0.10
C GLU A 258 -15.85 -39.49 -1.23
N LEU A 259 -14.50 -39.45 -1.42
CA LEU A 259 -13.81 -39.98 -2.62
C LEU A 259 -13.36 -41.42 -2.41
#